data_def11f5a4d7b5ee341774c2af5bd9eb2
#
_entry.id   def11f5a4d7b5ee341774c2af5bd9eb2
#
_cell.length_a   1.000
_cell.length_b   1.000
_cell.length_c   1.000
_cell.angle_alpha   90.00
_cell.angle_beta   90.00
_cell.angle_gamma   90.00
#
_symmetry.space_group_name_H-M   'P 1'
#
loop_
_entity.id
_entity.type
_entity.pdbx_description
1 polymer ?
#
loop_
_entity_poly.entity_id
_entity_poly.type
_entity_poly.pdbx_seq_one_letter_code
_entity_poly.pdbx_strand_id
1 'polypeptide(L)'
;MVNFVFKFFIAISCLLIFRGLLAAPLLEGADFDYGEYLSGQCLTCHQNSSDEGIPAINGAEALYIAKKLILYKNKELENEVMQLVAGALDKEQIASLAIYFNSLEK
;
A
#
# COMPACT_ATOMS: atom_id res chain seq x y z
N MET A 1 41.19 0.17 -19.89
CA MET A 1 40.53 -1.08 -19.45
C MET A 1 39.84 -0.92 -18.11
N VAL A 2 40.48 -0.39 -17.09
CA VAL A 2 39.88 -0.24 -15.74
C VAL A 2 38.68 0.73 -15.74
N ASN A 3 38.65 1.74 -16.60
CA ASN A 3 37.57 2.73 -16.69
C ASN A 3 36.27 2.19 -17.27
N PHE A 4 36.31 1.13 -18.10
CA PHE A 4 35.11 0.54 -18.68
C PHE A 4 34.34 -0.30 -17.67
N VAL A 5 35.04 -1.12 -16.89
CA VAL A 5 34.46 -1.95 -15.83
C VAL A 5 33.88 -1.07 -14.71
N PHE A 6 34.58 0.00 -14.35
CA PHE A 6 34.13 0.96 -13.33
C PHE A 6 32.86 1.72 -13.76
N LYS A 7 32.78 2.17 -15.00
CA LYS A 7 31.59 2.79 -15.59
C LYS A 7 30.40 1.83 -15.65
N PHE A 8 30.68 0.56 -15.93
CA PHE A 8 29.65 -0.48 -15.98
C PHE A 8 29.07 -0.78 -14.59
N PHE A 9 29.90 -0.86 -13.56
CA PHE A 9 29.47 -1.03 -12.17
C PHE A 9 28.65 0.16 -11.65
N ILE A 10 29.03 1.40 -12.00
CA ILE A 10 28.29 2.61 -11.63
C ILE A 10 26.91 2.63 -12.30
N ALA A 11 26.83 2.23 -13.56
CA ALA A 11 25.55 2.16 -14.30
C ALA A 11 24.60 1.14 -13.69
N ILE A 12 25.09 -0.04 -13.29
CA ILE A 12 24.30 -1.11 -12.65
C ILE A 12 23.85 -0.67 -11.25
N SER A 13 24.74 -0.03 -10.48
CA SER A 13 24.41 0.50 -9.16
C SER A 13 23.31 1.57 -9.21
N CYS A 14 23.37 2.47 -10.19
CA CYS A 14 22.33 3.48 -10.42
C CYS A 14 20.96 2.86 -10.79
N LEU A 15 20.96 1.76 -11.57
CA LEU A 15 19.73 1.08 -11.96
C LEU A 15 19.03 0.41 -10.77
N LEU A 16 19.81 -0.12 -9.81
CA LEU A 16 19.26 -0.77 -8.61
C LEU A 16 18.68 0.24 -7.61
N ILE A 17 19.26 1.43 -7.52
CA ILE A 17 18.79 2.51 -6.65
C ILE A 17 17.45 3.08 -7.16
N PHE A 18 17.25 3.10 -8.48
CA PHE A 18 16.04 3.67 -9.08
C PHE A 18 14.77 2.85 -8.82
N ARG A 19 14.90 1.53 -8.55
CA ARG A 19 13.75 0.67 -8.23
C ARG A 19 13.18 0.91 -6.84
N GLY A 20 13.99 1.36 -5.90
CA GLY A 20 13.53 1.69 -4.54
C GLY A 20 12.76 3.01 -4.44
N LEU A 21 12.99 3.93 -5.36
CA LEU A 21 12.37 5.27 -5.32
C LEU A 21 10.92 5.30 -5.78
N LEU A 22 10.45 4.29 -6.53
CA LEU A 22 9.09 4.26 -7.08
C LEU A 22 8.03 3.78 -6.07
N ALA A 23 8.44 3.11 -4.99
CA ALA A 23 7.54 2.58 -3.97
C ALA A 23 7.28 3.58 -2.82
N ALA A 24 8.21 4.47 -2.53
CA ALA A 24 8.15 5.44 -1.44
C ALA A 24 6.98 6.43 -1.52
N PRO A 25 6.55 6.96 -2.70
CA PRO A 25 5.46 7.94 -2.79
C PRO A 25 4.10 7.43 -2.30
N LEU A 26 3.83 6.13 -2.38
CA LEU A 26 2.54 5.57 -1.97
C LEU A 26 2.35 5.51 -0.45
N LEU A 27 3.44 5.48 0.30
CA LEU A 27 3.43 5.43 1.77
C LEU A 27 3.94 6.73 2.39
N GLU A 28 4.17 7.76 1.59
CA GLU A 28 4.59 9.06 2.08
C GLU A 28 3.52 9.70 2.96
N GLY A 29 3.94 10.25 4.09
CA GLY A 29 3.03 10.87 5.06
C GLY A 29 2.23 9.88 5.91
N ALA A 30 2.54 8.58 5.83
CA ALA A 30 1.86 7.56 6.61
C ALA A 30 2.08 7.77 8.11
N ASP A 31 0.98 7.72 8.87
CA ASP A 31 0.96 7.81 10.32
C ASP A 31 0.26 6.58 10.90
N PHE A 32 0.95 5.85 11.77
CA PHE A 32 0.45 4.60 12.33
C PHE A 32 -0.79 4.81 13.20
N ASP A 33 -0.75 5.78 14.12
CA ASP A 33 -1.85 6.05 15.04
C ASP A 33 -3.11 6.54 14.29
N TYR A 34 -2.89 7.31 13.24
CA TYR A 34 -3.98 7.73 12.37
C TYR A 34 -4.57 6.55 11.58
N GLY A 35 -3.73 5.65 11.12
CA GLY A 35 -4.17 4.39 10.49
C GLY A 35 -5.00 3.52 11.43
N GLU A 36 -4.57 3.41 12.68
CA GLU A 36 -5.33 2.70 13.73
C GLU A 36 -6.70 3.32 13.93
N TYR A 37 -6.76 4.62 14.08
CA TYR A 37 -8.02 5.35 14.23
C TYR A 37 -8.98 5.12 13.05
N LEU A 38 -8.46 5.19 11.83
CA LEU A 38 -9.28 5.00 10.62
C LEU A 38 -9.70 3.53 10.40
N SER A 39 -8.96 2.57 10.93
CA SER A 39 -9.17 1.14 10.68
C SER A 39 -10.52 0.60 11.14
N GLY A 40 -11.15 1.27 12.10
CA GLY A 40 -12.42 0.85 12.67
C GLY A 40 -13.50 0.61 11.63
N GLN A 41 -13.59 1.46 10.63
CA GLN A 41 -14.57 1.30 9.54
C GLN A 41 -14.22 0.16 8.57
N CYS A 42 -12.96 -0.19 8.46
CA CYS A 42 -12.51 -1.32 7.63
C CYS A 42 -12.80 -2.66 8.32
N LEU A 43 -12.54 -2.71 9.63
CA LEU A 43 -12.72 -3.91 10.44
C LEU A 43 -14.18 -4.36 10.54
N THR A 44 -15.15 -3.49 10.31
CA THR A 44 -16.56 -3.85 10.26
C THR A 44 -16.85 -4.95 9.23
N CYS A 45 -16.15 -4.92 8.09
CA CYS A 45 -16.29 -5.90 7.01
C CYS A 45 -15.08 -6.83 6.87
N HIS A 46 -13.87 -6.32 7.12
CA HIS A 46 -12.60 -7.03 6.95
C HIS A 46 -12.06 -7.64 8.24
N GLN A 47 -12.92 -8.01 9.14
CA GLN A 47 -12.51 -8.75 10.31
C GLN A 47 -11.92 -10.10 9.95
N ASN A 48 -11.62 -11.02 10.48
CA ASN A 48 -11.10 -12.36 10.17
C ASN A 48 -11.61 -12.91 8.83
N SER A 49 -11.04 -13.98 8.35
CA SER A 49 -11.49 -14.65 7.12
C SER A 49 -12.99 -14.64 6.99
N SER A 50 -13.54 -13.82 6.12
CA SER A 50 -14.97 -13.76 5.94
C SER A 50 -15.42 -14.86 4.98
N ASP A 51 -16.46 -15.57 5.35
CA ASP A 51 -17.08 -16.60 4.52
C ASP A 51 -17.82 -16.03 3.30
N GLU A 52 -17.88 -14.69 3.17
CA GLU A 52 -18.64 -13.98 2.15
C GLU A 52 -17.79 -13.36 1.04
N GLY A 53 -16.56 -13.81 0.86
CA GLY A 53 -15.67 -13.30 -0.19
C GLY A 53 -15.00 -11.95 0.13
N ILE A 54 -15.16 -11.42 1.34
CA ILE A 54 -14.44 -10.24 1.81
C ILE A 54 -13.07 -10.68 2.35
N PRO A 55 -11.96 -10.24 1.77
CA PRO A 55 -10.65 -10.74 2.19
C PRO A 55 -10.24 -10.24 3.57
N ALA A 56 -9.52 -11.09 4.31
CA ALA A 56 -8.77 -10.65 5.46
C ALA A 56 -7.56 -9.81 5.02
N ILE A 57 -7.37 -8.65 5.61
CA ILE A 57 -6.32 -7.70 5.23
C ILE A 57 -5.22 -7.53 6.26
N ASN A 58 -5.37 -8.10 7.45
CA ASN A 58 -4.37 -8.06 8.49
C ASN A 58 -3.07 -8.72 8.02
N GLY A 59 -1.95 -8.05 8.23
CA GLY A 59 -0.64 -8.54 7.86
C GLY A 59 -0.34 -8.55 6.36
N ALA A 60 -1.22 -8.02 5.53
CA ALA A 60 -0.95 -7.84 4.12
C ALA A 60 0.14 -6.80 3.89
N GLU A 61 0.88 -6.91 2.79
CA GLU A 61 1.95 -5.97 2.46
C GLU A 61 1.40 -4.55 2.28
N ALA A 62 2.05 -3.56 2.88
CA ALA A 62 1.57 -2.17 2.88
C ALA A 62 1.39 -1.59 1.48
N LEU A 63 2.35 -1.81 0.57
CA LEU A 63 2.23 -1.36 -0.82
C LEU A 63 1.07 -2.03 -1.55
N TYR A 64 0.81 -3.30 -1.27
CA TYR A 64 -0.33 -4.01 -1.84
C TYR A 64 -1.65 -3.37 -1.40
N ILE A 65 -1.81 -3.10 -0.10
CA ILE A 65 -3.01 -2.43 0.44
C ILE A 65 -3.19 -1.05 -0.19
N ALA A 66 -2.13 -0.23 -0.19
CA ALA A 66 -2.18 1.11 -0.76
C ALA A 66 -2.57 1.11 -2.24
N LYS A 67 -1.97 0.24 -3.04
CA LYS A 67 -2.30 0.09 -4.46
C LYS A 67 -3.75 -0.33 -4.68
N LYS A 68 -4.24 -1.31 -3.93
CA LYS A 68 -5.64 -1.76 -4.03
C LYS A 68 -6.62 -0.65 -3.70
N LEU A 69 -6.38 0.10 -2.63
CA LEU A 69 -7.24 1.24 -2.26
C LEU A 69 -7.25 2.33 -3.34
N ILE A 70 -6.11 2.62 -3.95
CA ILE A 70 -6.01 3.58 -5.06
C ILE A 70 -6.80 3.10 -6.28
N LEU A 71 -6.69 1.82 -6.63
CA LEU A 71 -7.42 1.24 -7.76
C LEU A 71 -8.94 1.29 -7.55
N TYR A 72 -9.43 1.01 -6.34
CA TYR A 72 -10.84 1.18 -6.01
C TYR A 72 -11.25 2.66 -6.02
N LYS A 73 -10.44 3.54 -5.45
CA LYS A 73 -10.68 4.99 -5.45
C LYS A 73 -10.85 5.55 -6.87
N ASN A 74 -10.04 5.06 -7.80
CA ASN A 74 -10.05 5.46 -9.21
C ASN A 74 -11.08 4.67 -10.05
N LYS A 75 -11.84 3.77 -9.45
CA LYS A 75 -12.83 2.90 -10.08
C LYS A 75 -12.23 1.95 -11.14
N GLU A 76 -10.97 1.61 -11.00
CA GLU A 76 -10.27 0.64 -11.85
C GLU A 76 -10.47 -0.80 -11.41
N LEU A 77 -10.91 -1.02 -10.16
CA LEU A 77 -11.37 -2.31 -9.65
C LEU A 77 -12.86 -2.27 -9.36
N GLU A 78 -13.56 -3.32 -9.78
CA GLU A 78 -15.00 -3.49 -9.61
C GLU A 78 -15.34 -3.96 -8.19
N ASN A 79 -15.95 -3.11 -7.42
CA ASN A 79 -16.68 -3.37 -6.19
C ASN A 79 -17.26 -2.06 -5.69
N GLU A 80 -18.57 -1.91 -5.75
CA GLU A 80 -19.24 -0.65 -5.41
C GLU A 80 -18.96 -0.19 -3.98
N VAL A 81 -18.94 -1.11 -3.02
CA VAL A 81 -18.69 -0.78 -1.61
C VAL A 81 -17.26 -0.27 -1.43
N MET A 82 -16.28 -0.99 -1.98
CA MET A 82 -14.87 -0.57 -1.88
C MET A 82 -14.58 0.71 -2.66
N GLN A 83 -15.24 0.94 -3.79
CA GLN A 83 -15.13 2.21 -4.52
C GLN A 83 -15.66 3.38 -3.69
N LEU A 84 -16.76 3.19 -2.98
CA LEU A 84 -17.33 4.20 -2.10
C LEU A 84 -16.41 4.50 -0.91
N VAL A 85 -15.94 3.45 -0.23
CA VAL A 85 -15.05 3.57 0.94
C VAL A 85 -13.71 4.20 0.55
N ALA A 86 -13.04 3.66 -0.45
CA ALA A 86 -11.74 4.16 -0.90
C ALA A 86 -11.84 5.56 -1.54
N GLY A 87 -12.95 5.85 -2.19
CA GLY A 87 -13.21 7.16 -2.79
C GLY A 87 -13.19 8.31 -1.79
N ALA A 88 -13.57 8.04 -0.54
CA ALA A 88 -13.58 9.02 0.55
C ALA A 88 -12.19 9.24 1.20
N LEU A 89 -11.19 8.42 0.87
CA LEU A 89 -9.86 8.49 1.47
C LEU A 89 -8.93 9.40 0.66
N ASP A 90 -8.11 10.18 1.34
CA ASP A 90 -6.98 10.88 0.72
C ASP A 90 -5.69 10.04 0.76
N LYS A 91 -4.62 10.57 0.19
CA LYS A 91 -3.34 9.85 0.11
C LYS A 91 -2.74 9.50 1.46
N GLU A 92 -2.81 10.42 2.42
CA GLU A 92 -2.29 10.22 3.78
C GLU A 92 -3.09 9.13 4.51
N GLN A 93 -4.41 9.16 4.37
CA GLN A 93 -5.29 8.16 4.96
C GLN A 93 -5.04 6.76 4.38
N ILE A 94 -4.88 6.66 3.06
CA ILE A 94 -4.53 5.39 2.39
C ILE A 94 -3.18 4.88 2.88
N ALA A 95 -2.16 5.73 2.93
CA ALA A 95 -0.84 5.35 3.41
C ALA A 95 -0.87 4.91 4.88
N SER A 96 -1.58 5.64 5.72
CA SER A 96 -1.71 5.34 7.15
C SER A 96 -2.43 4.01 7.41
N LEU A 97 -3.52 3.75 6.71
CA LEU A 97 -4.22 2.47 6.75
C LEU A 97 -3.33 1.32 6.29
N ALA A 98 -2.56 1.53 5.23
CA ALA A 98 -1.68 0.51 4.67
C ALA A 98 -0.61 0.07 5.66
N ILE A 99 0.07 0.99 6.34
CA ILE A 99 1.10 0.64 7.32
C ILE A 99 0.49 0.05 8.59
N TYR A 100 -0.68 0.50 9.01
CA TYR A 100 -1.36 -0.06 10.15
C TYR A 100 -1.73 -1.53 9.93
N PHE A 101 -2.47 -1.84 8.86
CA PHE A 101 -2.87 -3.22 8.58
C PHE A 101 -1.68 -4.14 8.33
N ASN A 102 -0.62 -3.64 7.69
CA ASN A 102 0.62 -4.41 7.52
C ASN A 102 1.24 -4.85 8.85
N SER A 103 1.12 -4.03 9.89
CA SER A 103 1.69 -4.29 11.21
C SER A 103 0.94 -5.36 12.00
N LEU A 104 -0.29 -5.67 11.61
CA LEU A 104 -1.12 -6.65 12.32
C LEU A 104 -0.71 -8.09 11.97
N GLU A 105 -0.88 -8.98 12.92
CA GLU A 105 -0.70 -10.41 12.67
C GLU A 105 -1.85 -10.95 11.81
N LYS A 106 -1.51 -11.91 10.95
CA LYS A 106 -2.48 -12.61 10.10
C LYS A 106 -3.40 -13.49 10.92
#